data_3701be0b13617ebc2bb80dd995ebb280
#
_entry.id   3701be0b13617ebc2bb80dd995ebb280
#
_cell.length_a   1.000
_cell.length_b   1.000
_cell.length_c   1.000
_cell.angle_alpha   90.00
_cell.angle_beta   90.00
_cell.angle_gamma   90.00
#
_symmetry.space_group_name_H-M   'P 1'
#
loop_
_entity.id
_entity.type
_entity.pdbx_description
1 polymer ?
#
loop_
_entity_poly.entity_id
_entity_poly.type
_entity_poly.pdbx_seq_one_letter_code
_entity_poly.pdbx_strand_id
1 'polypeptide(L)'
;SVTENANRECRRIIRKAKNNSPSAFIVVTGCFAQLKPKELASIKGVDMVLGANDKFNLPKLLTHLEKNAEVQVHGCEIDKLNYFSSYSLNDRTRSFLKIQDGCNYPCTYCTIPLARGKSRCDSIENIIASAKNIGSRGVKEIVITGVNIGDFKDKNRGFSYLINELDKIDSIE
;
A
#
# COMPACT_ATOMS: atom_id res chain seq x y z
N SER A 1 8.43 2.72 5.63
CA SER A 1 9.30 1.60 5.97
C SER A 1 9.19 1.27 7.44
N VAL A 2 9.55 0.06 7.83
CA VAL A 2 9.43 -0.45 9.21
C VAL A 2 10.80 -0.68 9.86
N THR A 3 11.89 -0.34 9.16
CA THR A 3 13.26 -0.48 9.66
C THR A 3 14.03 0.83 9.53
N GLU A 4 14.99 1.06 10.41
CA GLU A 4 15.81 2.30 10.34
C GLU A 4 16.67 2.36 9.07
N ASN A 5 17.15 1.23 8.57
CA ASN A 5 17.88 1.19 7.29
C ASN A 5 17.01 1.66 6.13
N ALA A 6 15.77 1.21 6.07
CA ALA A 6 14.83 1.65 5.02
C ALA A 6 14.42 3.13 5.20
N ASN A 7 14.33 3.64 6.43
CA ASN A 7 14.11 5.07 6.69
C ASN A 7 15.30 5.90 6.20
N ARG A 8 16.54 5.42 6.43
CA ARG A 8 17.77 6.07 5.95
C ARG A 8 17.81 6.12 4.43
N GLU A 9 17.46 5.03 3.79
CA GLU A 9 17.37 4.97 2.32
C GLU A 9 16.29 5.90 1.77
N CYS A 10 15.11 5.96 2.40
CA CYS A 10 14.06 6.90 2.04
C CYS A 10 14.57 8.35 2.08
N ARG A 11 15.24 8.75 3.15
CA ARG A 11 15.86 10.09 3.26
C ARG A 11 16.91 10.34 2.15
N ARG A 12 17.69 9.32 1.80
CA ARG A 12 18.67 9.41 0.72
C ARG A 12 18.00 9.63 -0.64
N ILE A 13 16.92 8.88 -0.93
CA ILE A 13 16.16 9.00 -2.18
C ILE A 13 15.52 10.39 -2.29
N ILE A 14 14.91 10.90 -1.23
CA ILE A 14 14.32 12.25 -1.19
C ILE A 14 15.37 13.30 -1.54
N ARG A 15 16.54 13.26 -0.90
CA ARG A 15 17.64 14.20 -1.17
C ARG A 15 18.13 14.11 -2.61
N LYS A 16 18.30 12.88 -3.13
CA LYS A 16 18.71 12.64 -4.52
C LYS A 16 17.69 13.21 -5.51
N ALA A 17 16.40 12.96 -5.28
CA ALA A 17 15.32 13.49 -6.12
C ALA A 17 15.35 15.02 -6.15
N LYS A 18 15.51 15.65 -4.99
CA LYS A 18 15.59 17.12 -4.88
C LYS A 18 16.81 17.71 -5.57
N ASN A 19 17.97 17.04 -5.45
CA ASN A 19 19.21 17.49 -6.10
C ASN A 19 19.10 17.37 -7.64
N ASN A 20 18.53 16.27 -8.14
CA ASN A 20 18.36 16.06 -9.58
C ASN A 20 17.31 16.98 -10.20
N SER A 21 16.30 17.34 -9.46
CA SER A 21 15.19 18.18 -9.93
C SER A 21 14.76 19.16 -8.84
N PRO A 22 15.45 20.32 -8.70
CA PRO A 22 15.17 21.29 -7.64
C PRO A 22 13.75 21.89 -7.69
N SER A 23 13.13 21.91 -8.85
CA SER A 23 11.75 22.37 -9.03
C SER A 23 10.68 21.29 -8.82
N ALA A 24 11.07 20.00 -8.70
CA ALA A 24 10.11 18.92 -8.52
C ALA A 24 9.30 19.08 -7.22
N PHE A 25 8.01 18.74 -7.29
CA PHE A 25 7.14 18.60 -6.12
C PHE A 25 7.30 17.19 -5.56
N ILE A 26 7.77 17.08 -4.32
CA ILE A 26 8.10 15.80 -3.68
C ILE A 26 7.02 15.40 -2.70
N VAL A 27 6.32 14.32 -3.04
CA VAL A 27 5.32 13.67 -2.18
C VAL A 27 5.91 12.42 -1.56
N VAL A 28 5.81 12.28 -0.25
CA VAL A 28 6.26 11.09 0.47
C VAL A 28 5.07 10.33 1.05
N THR A 29 5.02 9.03 0.79
CA THR A 29 3.95 8.15 1.29
C THR A 29 4.52 6.80 1.75
N GLY A 30 3.69 5.99 2.40
CA GLY A 30 4.05 4.65 2.88
C GLY A 30 4.19 4.56 4.39
N CYS A 31 4.73 3.43 4.89
CA CYS A 31 4.79 3.17 6.33
C CYS A 31 5.60 4.22 7.11
N PHE A 32 6.67 4.78 6.52
CA PHE A 32 7.43 5.84 7.17
C PHE A 32 6.62 7.13 7.30
N ALA A 33 5.87 7.50 6.26
CA ALA A 33 4.97 8.64 6.30
C ALA A 33 3.87 8.47 7.36
N GLN A 34 3.34 7.27 7.50
CA GLN A 34 2.34 6.95 8.51
C GLN A 34 2.89 7.02 9.94
N LEU A 35 4.08 6.47 10.17
CA LEU A 35 4.66 6.34 11.52
C LEU A 35 5.33 7.61 12.01
N LYS A 36 5.97 8.37 11.12
CA LYS A 36 6.80 9.54 11.48
C LYS A 36 6.59 10.71 10.50
N PRO A 37 5.34 11.19 10.33
CA PRO A 37 5.05 12.24 9.35
C PRO A 37 5.78 13.55 9.63
N LYS A 38 5.92 13.95 10.91
CA LYS A 38 6.63 15.16 11.31
C LYS A 38 8.12 15.11 10.98
N GLU A 39 8.74 13.93 11.14
CA GLU A 39 10.15 13.73 10.78
C GLU A 39 10.35 13.87 9.26
N LEU A 40 9.45 13.34 8.45
CA LEU A 40 9.52 13.49 7.00
C LEU A 40 9.25 14.93 6.56
N ALA A 41 8.31 15.62 7.19
CA ALA A 41 8.01 17.02 6.90
C ALA A 41 9.19 17.95 7.21
N SER A 42 10.06 17.59 8.16
CA SER A 42 11.27 18.37 8.47
C SER A 42 12.41 18.21 7.46
N ILE A 43 12.29 17.26 6.52
CA ILE A 43 13.32 17.03 5.49
C ILE A 43 13.22 18.11 4.41
N LYS A 44 14.29 18.90 4.24
CA LYS A 44 14.34 19.94 3.20
C LYS A 44 14.05 19.36 1.82
N GLY A 45 13.02 19.89 1.19
CA GLY A 45 12.61 19.51 -0.17
C GLY A 45 11.46 18.52 -0.25
N VAL A 46 10.90 18.09 0.88
CA VAL A 46 9.58 17.44 0.93
C VAL A 46 8.53 18.54 0.84
N ASP A 47 7.55 18.37 -0.01
CA ASP A 47 6.45 19.33 -0.19
C ASP A 47 5.15 18.78 0.41
N MET A 48 4.97 17.43 0.43
CA MET A 48 3.77 16.78 0.97
C MET A 48 4.08 15.42 1.58
N VAL A 49 3.44 15.11 2.70
CA VAL A 49 3.49 13.79 3.36
C VAL A 49 2.08 13.21 3.45
N LEU A 50 1.89 12.00 2.91
CA LEU A 50 0.58 11.33 2.85
C LEU A 50 0.56 10.05 3.67
N GLY A 51 -0.38 9.95 4.58
CA GLY A 51 -0.71 8.72 5.30
C GLY A 51 -1.36 7.65 4.42
N ALA A 52 -1.70 6.53 5.04
CA ALA A 52 -2.12 5.33 4.32
C ALA A 52 -3.45 5.48 3.55
N ASN A 53 -4.42 6.25 4.04
CA ASN A 53 -5.67 6.53 3.32
C ASN A 53 -5.48 7.57 2.21
N ASP A 54 -4.71 8.62 2.51
CA ASP A 54 -4.64 9.80 1.63
C ASP A 54 -3.81 9.54 0.37
N LYS A 55 -2.96 8.51 0.36
CA LYS A 55 -2.19 8.13 -0.83
C LYS A 55 -3.08 7.83 -2.05
N PHE A 56 -4.31 7.35 -1.84
CA PHE A 56 -5.27 7.08 -2.92
C PHE A 56 -6.05 8.32 -3.35
N ASN A 57 -6.01 9.39 -2.53
CA ASN A 57 -6.55 10.72 -2.86
C ASN A 57 -5.52 11.60 -3.58
N LEU A 58 -4.30 11.12 -3.79
CA LEU A 58 -3.23 11.88 -4.43
C LEU A 58 -3.67 12.57 -5.74
N PRO A 59 -4.38 11.92 -6.69
CA PRO A 59 -4.83 12.60 -7.91
C PRO A 59 -5.66 13.86 -7.64
N LYS A 60 -6.52 13.82 -6.61
CA LYS A 60 -7.34 14.98 -6.21
C LYS A 60 -6.50 16.08 -5.54
N LEU A 61 -5.51 15.69 -4.75
CA LEU A 61 -4.61 16.62 -4.08
C LEU A 61 -3.65 17.31 -5.06
N LEU A 62 -3.32 16.64 -6.17
CA LEU A 62 -2.44 17.19 -7.23
C LEU A 62 -3.09 18.27 -8.09
N THR A 63 -4.41 18.42 -8.08
CA THR A 63 -5.11 19.46 -8.87
C THR A 63 -4.87 20.88 -8.35
N HIS A 64 -4.37 21.04 -7.12
CA HIS A 64 -4.11 22.32 -6.45
C HIS A 64 -2.65 22.41 -5.99
N LEU A 65 -1.70 21.96 -6.83
CA LEU A 65 -0.28 22.01 -6.50
C LEU A 65 0.25 23.44 -6.58
N GLU A 66 0.31 24.08 -5.44
CA GLU A 66 1.20 25.21 -5.23
C GLU A 66 2.36 24.77 -4.33
N LYS A 67 3.60 25.13 -4.69
CA LYS A 67 4.72 25.00 -3.74
C LYS A 67 4.50 26.01 -2.63
N ASN A 68 3.86 25.56 -1.57
CA ASN A 68 3.65 26.36 -0.38
C ASN A 68 4.94 26.45 0.44
N ALA A 69 5.08 27.52 1.21
CA ALA A 69 6.20 27.68 2.14
C ALA A 69 6.20 26.60 3.24
N GLU A 70 5.04 25.99 3.51
CA GLU A 70 4.85 24.97 4.55
C GLU A 70 4.55 23.60 3.90
N VAL A 71 5.18 22.56 4.48
CA VAL A 71 4.97 21.16 4.07
C VAL A 71 3.56 20.72 4.45
N GLN A 72 2.80 20.24 3.49
CA GLN A 72 1.47 19.70 3.72
C GLN A 72 1.57 18.29 4.32
N VAL A 73 0.93 18.04 5.46
CA VAL A 73 0.86 16.73 6.10
C VAL A 73 -0.59 16.30 6.16
N HIS A 74 -0.93 15.28 5.39
CA HIS A 74 -2.23 14.62 5.44
C HIS A 74 -2.05 13.29 6.16
N GLY A 75 -2.26 13.29 7.47
CA GLY A 75 -2.27 12.09 8.28
C GLY A 75 -3.61 11.39 8.20
N CYS A 76 -3.64 10.10 8.50
CA CYS A 76 -4.88 9.40 8.72
C CYS A 76 -4.89 8.78 10.11
N GLU A 77 -6.06 8.74 10.72
CA GLU A 77 -6.28 7.94 11.92
C GLU A 77 -6.20 6.46 11.52
N ILE A 78 -5.32 5.72 12.20
CA ILE A 78 -5.04 4.33 11.88
C ILE A 78 -6.29 3.44 11.99
N ASP A 79 -7.23 3.79 12.88
CA ASP A 79 -8.45 3.03 13.12
C ASP A 79 -9.50 3.16 12.01
N LYS A 80 -9.33 4.14 11.11
CA LYS A 80 -10.24 4.41 9.99
C LYS A 80 -9.67 4.01 8.62
N LEU A 81 -8.66 3.15 8.61
CA LEU A 81 -8.07 2.69 7.35
C LEU A 81 -9.03 1.79 6.56
N ASN A 82 -9.34 2.21 5.35
CA ASN A 82 -10.09 1.40 4.40
C ASN A 82 -9.19 0.35 3.73
N TYR A 83 -9.80 -0.75 3.29
CA TYR A 83 -9.12 -1.68 2.39
C TYR A 83 -9.15 -1.11 0.97
N PHE A 84 -8.01 -1.19 0.29
CA PHE A 84 -7.90 -0.85 -1.12
C PHE A 84 -7.35 -2.06 -1.86
N SER A 85 -8.15 -2.62 -2.76
CA SER A 85 -7.70 -3.67 -3.66
C SER A 85 -6.56 -3.15 -4.53
N SER A 86 -5.58 -3.97 -4.76
CA SER A 86 -4.49 -3.65 -5.67
C SER A 86 -3.86 -4.91 -6.24
N TYR A 87 -3.53 -4.86 -7.51
CA TYR A 87 -2.75 -5.88 -8.20
C TYR A 87 -1.76 -5.22 -9.15
N SER A 88 -0.66 -5.93 -9.43
CA SER A 88 0.30 -5.48 -10.43
C SER A 88 -0.11 -5.96 -11.82
N LEU A 89 0.15 -5.12 -12.82
CA LEU A 89 0.04 -5.48 -14.23
C LEU A 89 1.38 -5.23 -14.91
N ASN A 90 1.68 -6.02 -15.93
CA ASN A 90 2.93 -5.93 -16.71
C ASN A 90 4.20 -6.24 -15.91
N ASP A 91 4.09 -7.06 -14.87
CA ASP A 91 5.23 -7.50 -14.07
C ASP A 91 5.72 -8.86 -14.59
N ARG A 92 6.41 -8.83 -15.72
CA ARG A 92 6.94 -10.03 -16.44
C ARG A 92 5.85 -11.07 -16.70
N THR A 93 5.96 -12.25 -16.03
CA THR A 93 5.09 -13.43 -16.25
C THR A 93 3.98 -13.58 -15.22
N ARG A 94 4.03 -12.83 -14.10
CA ARG A 94 3.10 -12.98 -12.97
C ARG A 94 2.48 -11.65 -12.55
N SER A 95 1.38 -11.72 -11.83
CA SER A 95 0.73 -10.59 -11.18
C SER A 95 0.67 -10.79 -9.67
N PHE A 96 0.95 -9.75 -8.90
CA PHE A 96 0.77 -9.77 -7.45
C PHE A 96 -0.61 -9.24 -7.10
N LEU A 97 -1.43 -10.05 -6.45
CA LEU A 97 -2.78 -9.70 -6.02
C LEU A 97 -2.84 -9.59 -4.49
N LYS A 98 -3.06 -8.38 -4.00
CA LYS A 98 -3.21 -8.15 -2.57
C LYS A 98 -4.64 -8.48 -2.13
N ILE A 99 -4.79 -9.43 -1.20
CA ILE A 99 -6.08 -9.88 -0.66
C ILE A 99 -6.32 -9.43 0.78
N GLN A 100 -5.27 -9.07 1.51
CA GLN A 100 -5.31 -8.75 2.92
C GLN A 100 -4.28 -7.67 3.27
N ASP A 101 -4.57 -6.81 4.24
CA ASP A 101 -3.67 -5.79 4.75
C ASP A 101 -3.88 -5.58 6.26
N GLY A 102 -2.85 -5.06 6.95
CA GLY A 102 -2.88 -4.89 8.41
C GLY A 102 -2.71 -6.20 9.16
N CYS A 103 -2.67 -6.12 10.51
CA CYS A 103 -2.48 -7.28 11.37
C CYS A 103 -3.03 -7.00 12.76
N ASN A 104 -3.70 -7.99 13.38
CA ASN A 104 -4.27 -7.89 14.72
C ASN A 104 -3.31 -8.36 15.83
N TYR A 105 -2.13 -8.90 15.47
CA TYR A 105 -1.18 -9.44 16.44
C TYR A 105 -0.21 -8.35 16.93
N PRO A 106 -0.20 -8.05 18.24
CA PRO A 106 0.67 -7.04 18.83
C PRO A 106 2.06 -7.62 19.18
N CYS A 107 2.78 -8.14 18.17
CA CYS A 107 4.13 -8.64 18.40
C CYS A 107 5.06 -7.50 18.82
N THR A 108 5.88 -7.72 19.86
CA THR A 108 6.68 -6.68 20.53
C THR A 108 7.68 -5.96 19.61
N TYR A 109 8.15 -6.62 18.57
CA TYR A 109 9.12 -6.08 17.60
C TYR A 109 8.48 -5.58 16.30
N CYS A 110 7.17 -5.74 16.12
CA CYS A 110 6.51 -5.50 14.85
C CYS A 110 5.77 -4.16 14.83
N THR A 111 6.13 -3.31 13.88
CA THR A 111 5.50 -2.00 13.68
C THR A 111 4.33 -2.03 12.69
N ILE A 112 4.01 -3.19 12.12
CA ILE A 112 2.95 -3.32 11.10
C ILE A 112 1.59 -2.85 11.61
N PRO A 113 1.11 -3.26 12.80
CA PRO A 113 -0.18 -2.78 13.31
C PRO A 113 -0.23 -1.25 13.45
N LEU A 114 0.89 -0.63 13.82
CA LEU A 114 1.01 0.83 13.95
C LEU A 114 1.04 1.54 12.59
N ALA A 115 1.60 0.90 11.56
CA ALA A 115 1.76 1.50 10.23
C ALA A 115 0.59 1.20 9.29
N ARG A 116 -0.07 0.04 9.47
CA ARG A 116 -1.11 -0.46 8.57
C ARG A 116 -2.44 -0.73 9.25
N GLY A 117 -2.52 -0.61 10.59
CA GLY A 117 -3.74 -0.84 11.35
C GLY A 117 -4.15 -2.30 11.46
N LYS A 118 -5.40 -2.51 11.84
CA LYS A 118 -6.01 -3.83 12.03
C LYS A 118 -6.10 -4.62 10.72
N SER A 119 -6.13 -5.95 10.85
CA SER A 119 -6.35 -6.85 9.72
C SER A 119 -7.68 -6.54 9.01
N ARG A 120 -7.62 -6.42 7.70
CA ARG A 120 -8.77 -6.19 6.82
C ARG A 120 -8.55 -6.87 5.49
N CYS A 121 -9.60 -7.44 4.96
CA CYS A 121 -9.56 -8.23 3.72
C CYS A 121 -10.50 -7.62 2.69
N ASP A 122 -10.27 -7.95 1.42
CA ASP A 122 -11.25 -7.74 0.37
C ASP A 122 -12.34 -8.81 0.41
N SER A 123 -13.45 -8.57 -0.23
CA SER A 123 -14.46 -9.61 -0.44
C SER A 123 -13.96 -10.67 -1.42
N ILE A 124 -14.39 -11.91 -1.25
CA ILE A 124 -14.03 -13.00 -2.16
C ILE A 124 -14.49 -12.66 -3.59
N GLU A 125 -15.65 -12.07 -3.74
CA GLU A 125 -16.22 -11.66 -5.01
C GLU A 125 -15.31 -10.66 -5.75
N ASN A 126 -14.77 -9.66 -5.05
CA ASN A 126 -13.84 -8.67 -5.62
C ASN A 126 -12.50 -9.29 -5.98
N ILE A 127 -12.00 -10.21 -5.16
CA ILE A 127 -10.74 -10.91 -5.42
C ILE A 127 -10.86 -11.77 -6.68
N ILE A 128 -11.96 -12.52 -6.82
CA ILE A 128 -12.23 -13.35 -8.01
C ILE A 128 -12.37 -12.46 -9.26
N ALA A 129 -13.09 -11.34 -9.16
CA ALA A 129 -13.22 -10.41 -10.28
C ALA A 129 -11.85 -9.85 -10.71
N SER A 130 -11.00 -9.51 -9.74
CA SER A 130 -9.63 -9.05 -9.99
C SER A 130 -8.78 -10.14 -10.64
N ALA A 131 -8.86 -11.38 -10.15
CA ALA A 131 -8.14 -12.53 -10.70
C ALA A 131 -8.55 -12.81 -12.15
N LYS A 132 -9.86 -12.81 -12.46
CA LYS A 132 -10.38 -12.96 -13.82
C LYS A 132 -9.89 -11.84 -14.74
N ASN A 133 -9.87 -10.59 -14.27
CA ASN A 133 -9.34 -9.46 -15.05
C ASN A 133 -7.82 -9.62 -15.32
N ILE A 134 -7.06 -10.13 -14.37
CA ILE A 134 -5.63 -10.44 -14.55
C ILE A 134 -5.48 -11.53 -15.61
N GLY A 135 -6.20 -12.66 -15.49
CA GLY A 135 -6.16 -13.77 -16.43
C GLY A 135 -6.57 -13.37 -17.86
N SER A 136 -7.61 -12.54 -18.00
CA SER A 136 -8.08 -12.05 -19.33
C SER A 136 -7.03 -11.20 -20.07
N ARG A 137 -6.00 -10.74 -19.37
CA ARG A 137 -4.85 -10.01 -19.94
C ARG A 137 -3.67 -10.94 -20.29
N GLY A 138 -3.88 -12.25 -20.23
CA GLY A 138 -2.87 -13.25 -20.58
C GLY A 138 -1.86 -13.58 -19.48
N VAL A 139 -2.06 -13.07 -18.26
CA VAL A 139 -1.24 -13.45 -17.10
C VAL A 139 -1.66 -14.83 -16.62
N LYS A 140 -0.70 -15.73 -16.48
CA LYS A 140 -0.92 -17.14 -16.12
C LYS A 140 -0.72 -17.44 -14.65
N GLU A 141 0.09 -16.65 -13.95
CA GLU A 141 0.45 -16.86 -12.55
C GLU A 141 0.00 -15.67 -11.70
N ILE A 142 -0.74 -15.92 -10.62
CA ILE A 142 -1.08 -14.93 -9.60
C ILE A 142 -0.38 -15.27 -8.29
N VAL A 143 0.41 -14.32 -7.78
CA VAL A 143 0.99 -14.40 -6.45
C VAL A 143 0.08 -13.67 -5.47
N ILE A 144 -0.56 -14.43 -4.59
CA ILE A 144 -1.43 -13.89 -3.54
C ILE A 144 -0.56 -13.24 -2.47
N THR A 145 -0.88 -11.99 -2.10
CA THR A 145 -0.11 -11.23 -1.14
C THR A 145 -0.97 -10.65 -0.02
N GLY A 146 -0.34 -10.47 1.14
CA GLY A 146 -0.92 -9.84 2.31
C GLY A 146 0.11 -9.69 3.41
N VAL A 147 -0.27 -9.12 4.54
CA VAL A 147 0.57 -9.05 5.74
C VAL A 147 0.52 -10.37 6.51
N ASN A 148 -0.67 -10.92 6.67
CA ASN A 148 -0.93 -12.21 7.29
C ASN A 148 -2.11 -12.88 6.57
N ILE A 149 -1.82 -13.52 5.44
CA ILE A 149 -2.85 -14.13 4.58
C ILE A 149 -3.60 -15.28 5.26
N GLY A 150 -3.00 -15.92 6.28
CA GLY A 150 -3.66 -16.94 7.08
C GLY A 150 -4.87 -16.41 7.86
N ASP A 151 -4.90 -15.12 8.17
CA ASP A 151 -6.03 -14.44 8.82
C ASP A 151 -7.10 -13.95 7.82
N PHE A 152 -6.97 -14.30 6.54
CA PHE A 152 -7.95 -13.91 5.55
C PHE A 152 -9.34 -14.43 5.95
N LYS A 153 -10.31 -13.51 6.00
CA LYS A 153 -11.68 -13.84 6.32
C LYS A 153 -12.63 -12.85 5.63
N ASP A 154 -13.56 -13.41 4.89
CA ASP A 154 -14.72 -12.69 4.35
C ASP A 154 -16.00 -13.35 4.90
N LYS A 155 -16.66 -12.64 5.83
CA LYS A 155 -17.79 -13.19 6.60
C LYS A 155 -17.37 -14.48 7.33
N ASN A 156 -17.92 -15.65 6.93
CA ASN A 156 -17.59 -16.96 7.49
C ASN A 156 -16.68 -17.79 6.57
N ARG A 157 -16.19 -17.21 5.46
CA ARG A 157 -15.35 -17.89 4.47
C ARG A 157 -13.88 -17.52 4.68
N GLY A 158 -13.05 -18.51 4.91
CA GLY A 158 -11.60 -18.34 5.16
C GLY A 158 -10.75 -18.48 3.90
N PHE A 159 -9.43 -18.49 4.10
CA PHE A 159 -8.43 -18.55 3.04
C PHE A 159 -8.59 -19.80 2.15
N SER A 160 -8.82 -20.99 2.75
CA SER A 160 -9.01 -22.23 1.97
C SER A 160 -10.21 -22.15 1.02
N TYR A 161 -11.30 -21.51 1.44
CA TYR A 161 -12.44 -21.28 0.57
C TYR A 161 -12.06 -20.39 -0.63
N LEU A 162 -11.33 -19.30 -0.36
CA LEU A 162 -10.84 -18.41 -1.42
C LEU A 162 -9.97 -19.14 -2.44
N ILE A 163 -9.04 -19.99 -1.99
CA ILE A 163 -8.17 -20.76 -2.88
C ILE A 163 -8.99 -21.69 -3.78
N ASN A 164 -9.96 -22.41 -3.22
CA ASN A 164 -10.83 -23.28 -3.99
C ASN A 164 -11.67 -22.52 -5.05
N GLU A 165 -12.02 -21.26 -4.79
CA GLU A 165 -12.72 -20.44 -5.78
C GLU A 165 -11.78 -19.87 -6.85
N LEU A 166 -10.54 -19.54 -6.49
CA LEU A 166 -9.53 -19.09 -7.46
C LEU A 166 -9.08 -20.21 -8.39
N ASP A 167 -8.99 -21.44 -7.90
CA ASP A 167 -8.63 -22.65 -8.66
C ASP A 167 -9.61 -22.98 -9.80
N LYS A 168 -10.85 -22.45 -9.72
CA LYS A 168 -11.86 -22.61 -10.78
C LYS A 168 -11.68 -21.63 -11.96
N ILE A 169 -10.65 -20.81 -11.96
CA ILE A 169 -10.43 -19.80 -12.99
C ILE A 169 -9.51 -20.38 -14.08
N ASP A 170 -10.08 -20.90 -15.17
CA ASP A 170 -9.36 -21.59 -16.26
C ASP A 170 -8.25 -20.76 -16.94
N SER A 171 -8.29 -19.44 -16.84
CA SER A 171 -7.30 -18.54 -17.46
C SER A 171 -6.00 -18.41 -16.66
N ILE A 172 -5.93 -18.98 -15.47
CA ILE A 172 -4.80 -18.92 -14.53
C ILE A 172 -4.32 -20.37 -14.31
N GLU A 173 -3.01 -20.58 -14.36
CA GLU A 173 -2.35 -21.88 -14.15
C GLU A 173 -1.80 -21.96 -12.73
#